data_21b3ebda1dafcf0eb4a73082a71b5a47
#
_entry.id   21b3ebda1dafcf0eb4a73082a71b5a47
#
_cell.length_a   1.000
_cell.length_b   1.000
_cell.length_c   1.000
_cell.angle_alpha   90.00
_cell.angle_beta   90.00
_cell.angle_gamma   90.00
#
_symmetry.space_group_name_H-M   'P 1'
#
loop_
_entity.id
_entity.type
_entity.pdbx_description
1 polymer ?
#
loop_
_entity_poly.entity_id
_entity_poly.type
_entity_poly.pdbx_seq_one_letter_code
_entity_poly.pdbx_strand_id
1 'polypeptide(L)'
;MHVRGFGLSLVGLLLSLALLAGAATAQEFDTKAKFAVLMDYESGTLLFSKEPDTAMEPASMAKLMTVAVVFDELQRKKLSMDDEFFISEHAWKEGGASSGGSTMFAELNSKVKVSDLLRSVIVQSGNDAAIALAEGMAGSEPTFAGMMNQLATEIGMTGSNFVNSTGLPDPNQYSTARDLAVLARFLIAQFPEYYSIFAEPEFTWNKIRQENRNSLVEMGIGVDGLKTGHTEAAGYGTVVSTKAGGRRLIAVLHGMKSMSERAEEARKLVTWGTRGFELIPVYPDGKVVAFANVYGGKEPEVGLVGKGNIDLFVPKGATNCPTATVTYKGPLRPPVKAGQQVGQLNVFCNDVVVQVTPLYAATDVEQGDIVRQASDALKQLLLGWL
;
A
#
# COMPACT_ATOMS: atom_id res chain seq x y z
N MET A 1 67.98 6.52 60.36
CA MET A 1 67.57 7.71 59.56
C MET A 1 66.50 7.22 58.54
N HIS A 2 65.25 7.70 58.68
CA HIS A 2 64.08 7.28 57.92
C HIS A 2 64.08 7.97 56.56
N VAL A 3 63.74 7.24 55.49
CA VAL A 3 63.11 7.82 54.31
C VAL A 3 61.99 6.84 53.81
N ARG A 4 60.77 7.31 53.94
CA ARG A 4 59.54 6.65 53.46
C ARG A 4 59.40 6.90 51.95
N GLY A 5 59.13 5.83 51.21
CA GLY A 5 58.72 5.89 49.78
C GLY A 5 57.23 6.17 49.62
N PHE A 6 56.91 7.08 48.71
CA PHE A 6 55.60 7.31 48.17
C PHE A 6 55.48 6.53 46.85
N GLY A 7 54.55 5.58 46.81
CA GLY A 7 54.15 4.87 45.60
C GLY A 7 52.69 4.58 45.72
N LEU A 8 51.87 5.52 45.30
CA LEU A 8 50.41 5.32 45.27
C LEU A 8 49.82 5.73 43.91
N SER A 9 49.11 4.76 43.30
CA SER A 9 47.84 4.98 42.63
C SER A 9 47.86 5.69 41.27
N LEU A 10 48.17 4.90 40.24
CA LEU A 10 47.79 5.23 38.84
C LEU A 10 47.03 4.11 38.14
N VAL A 11 46.41 3.16 38.88
CA VAL A 11 45.67 2.01 38.33
C VAL A 11 44.15 2.18 38.47
N GLY A 12 43.67 3.21 39.19
CA GLY A 12 42.25 3.39 39.51
C GLY A 12 41.42 4.16 38.47
N LEU A 13 42.01 4.72 37.38
CA LEU A 13 41.30 5.65 36.49
C LEU A 13 40.98 5.10 35.06
N LEU A 14 41.33 3.85 34.78
CA LEU A 14 41.09 3.23 33.46
C LEU A 14 39.92 2.21 33.42
N LEU A 15 39.24 1.98 34.55
CA LEU A 15 38.16 0.98 34.61
C LEU A 15 36.73 1.57 34.61
N SER A 16 36.56 2.88 34.48
CA SER A 16 35.21 3.51 34.50
C SER A 16 34.72 4.06 33.15
N LEU A 17 35.41 3.78 32.04
CA LEU A 17 35.00 4.26 30.70
C LEU A 17 34.41 3.16 29.76
N ALA A 18 34.14 1.96 30.26
CA ALA A 18 33.76 0.82 29.44
C ALA A 18 32.28 0.34 29.59
N LEU A 19 31.38 1.15 30.15
CA LEU A 19 29.99 0.72 30.39
C LEU A 19 28.92 1.74 29.96
N LEU A 20 29.14 2.44 28.84
CA LEU A 20 28.10 3.20 28.15
C LEU A 20 28.04 2.80 26.67
N ALA A 21 28.14 1.50 26.39
CA ALA A 21 27.50 0.94 25.19
C ALA A 21 26.00 0.90 25.49
N GLY A 22 25.35 2.04 25.38
CA GLY A 22 23.89 2.10 25.35
C GLY A 22 23.42 1.13 24.27
N ALA A 23 22.59 0.17 24.65
CA ALA A 23 21.88 -0.65 23.70
C ALA A 23 21.22 0.30 22.70
N ALA A 24 21.69 0.29 21.46
CA ALA A 24 21.01 0.99 20.38
C ALA A 24 19.66 0.30 20.22
N THR A 25 18.63 0.82 20.90
CA THR A 25 17.26 0.42 20.64
C THR A 25 16.99 0.73 19.18
N ALA A 26 16.58 -0.26 18.40
CA ALA A 26 16.10 -0.03 17.05
C ALA A 26 15.09 1.13 17.13
N GLN A 27 15.39 2.22 16.44
CA GLN A 27 14.56 3.43 16.53
C GLN A 27 13.20 3.09 15.92
N GLU A 28 12.21 2.94 16.79
CA GLU A 28 10.82 2.75 16.40
C GLU A 28 10.40 3.94 15.54
N PHE A 29 9.87 3.69 14.36
CA PHE A 29 9.42 4.78 13.49
C PHE A 29 8.12 5.34 14.02
N ASP A 30 8.06 6.65 14.21
CA ASP A 30 6.85 7.38 14.58
C ASP A 30 6.49 8.40 13.50
N THR A 31 5.17 8.58 13.31
CA THR A 31 4.62 9.50 12.32
C THR A 31 3.42 10.27 12.88
N LYS A 32 3.29 11.53 12.44
CA LYS A 32 2.13 12.38 12.71
C LYS A 32 0.88 11.98 11.89
N ALA A 33 1.04 11.13 10.88
CA ALA A 33 -0.10 10.59 10.15
C ALA A 33 -1.04 9.84 11.09
N LYS A 34 -2.36 9.96 10.87
CA LYS A 34 -3.36 9.17 11.58
C LYS A 34 -3.38 7.73 11.08
N PHE A 35 -3.23 7.56 9.78
CA PHE A 35 -3.21 6.27 9.09
C PHE A 35 -1.93 6.18 8.28
N ALA A 36 -1.19 5.09 8.41
CA ALA A 36 0.03 4.92 7.63
C ALA A 36 0.35 3.44 7.38
N VAL A 37 0.91 3.18 6.20
CA VAL A 37 1.45 1.87 5.80
C VAL A 37 2.75 2.10 5.03
N LEU A 38 3.74 1.27 5.30
CA LEU A 38 4.89 1.07 4.43
C LEU A 38 4.93 -0.39 3.99
N MET A 39 4.86 -0.63 2.70
CA MET A 39 4.81 -1.95 2.09
C MET A 39 6.04 -2.18 1.19
N ASP A 40 6.65 -3.34 1.31
CA ASP A 40 7.58 -3.83 0.30
C ASP A 40 6.81 -4.27 -0.95
N TYR A 41 7.17 -3.71 -2.09
CA TYR A 41 6.44 -3.94 -3.35
C TYR A 41 6.49 -5.41 -3.79
N GLU A 42 7.66 -6.05 -3.71
CA GLU A 42 7.84 -7.41 -4.24
C GLU A 42 7.01 -8.43 -3.45
N SER A 43 7.16 -8.46 -2.15
CA SER A 43 6.51 -9.46 -1.29
C SER A 43 5.10 -9.05 -0.81
N GLY A 44 4.74 -7.75 -0.86
CA GLY A 44 3.55 -7.23 -0.21
C GLY A 44 3.66 -7.16 1.33
N THR A 45 4.85 -7.37 1.86
CA THR A 45 5.14 -7.32 3.30
C THR A 45 4.95 -5.91 3.84
N LEU A 46 4.23 -5.78 4.97
CA LEU A 46 4.14 -4.52 5.71
C LEU A 46 5.35 -4.38 6.64
N LEU A 47 6.14 -3.33 6.42
CA LEU A 47 7.30 -2.96 7.24
C LEU A 47 6.95 -1.97 8.34
N PHE A 48 5.86 -1.25 8.16
CA PHE A 48 5.27 -0.35 9.14
C PHE A 48 3.77 -0.25 8.90
N SER A 49 3.00 -0.16 9.99
CA SER A 49 1.57 0.10 9.90
C SER A 49 1.06 0.85 11.13
N LYS A 50 0.14 1.80 10.89
CA LYS A 50 -0.60 2.54 11.90
C LYS A 50 -2.03 2.65 11.40
N GLU A 51 -2.98 2.04 12.13
CA GLU A 51 -4.39 1.99 11.73
C GLU A 51 -4.58 1.56 10.26
N PRO A 52 -3.93 0.46 9.79
CA PRO A 52 -3.87 0.12 8.37
C PRO A 52 -5.22 -0.23 7.76
N ASP A 53 -6.15 -0.76 8.56
CA ASP A 53 -7.43 -1.31 8.14
C ASP A 53 -8.62 -0.43 8.59
N THR A 54 -8.34 0.68 9.25
CA THR A 54 -9.38 1.63 9.66
C THR A 54 -9.88 2.40 8.44
N ALA A 55 -11.21 2.42 8.27
CA ALA A 55 -11.85 3.14 7.18
C ALA A 55 -11.61 4.65 7.32
N MET A 56 -11.23 5.28 6.21
CA MET A 56 -10.97 6.71 6.11
C MET A 56 -11.49 7.25 4.79
N GLU A 57 -11.80 8.54 4.75
CA GLU A 57 -12.12 9.25 3.51
C GLU A 57 -10.85 9.35 2.64
N PRO A 58 -10.81 8.77 1.43
CA PRO A 58 -9.59 8.71 0.64
C PRO A 58 -9.21 10.05 -0.01
N ALA A 59 -10.13 11.00 -0.06
CA ALA A 59 -9.98 12.22 -0.86
C ALA A 59 -9.52 11.89 -2.29
N SER A 60 -8.75 12.76 -2.94
CA SER A 60 -8.27 12.52 -4.31
C SER A 60 -7.31 11.32 -4.48
N MET A 61 -6.97 10.58 -3.42
CA MET A 61 -6.27 9.30 -3.57
C MET A 61 -7.18 8.23 -4.22
N ALA A 62 -8.51 8.39 -4.14
CA ALA A 62 -9.49 7.57 -4.86
C ALA A 62 -9.28 7.57 -6.38
N LYS A 63 -8.72 8.67 -6.94
CA LYS A 63 -8.39 8.76 -8.37
C LYS A 63 -7.37 7.71 -8.84
N LEU A 64 -6.62 7.08 -7.93
CA LEU A 64 -5.81 5.90 -8.29
C LEU A 64 -6.68 4.76 -8.81
N MET A 65 -7.88 4.55 -8.24
CA MET A 65 -8.81 3.55 -8.75
C MET A 65 -9.42 3.98 -10.10
N THR A 66 -9.74 5.27 -10.26
CA THR A 66 -10.17 5.82 -11.55
C THR A 66 -9.13 5.54 -12.64
N VAL A 67 -7.87 5.83 -12.37
CA VAL A 67 -6.75 5.56 -13.28
C VAL A 67 -6.59 4.06 -13.54
N ALA A 68 -6.74 3.21 -12.51
CA ALA A 68 -6.63 1.76 -12.66
C ALA A 68 -7.68 1.18 -13.61
N VAL A 69 -8.94 1.64 -13.50
CA VAL A 69 -10.03 1.24 -14.43
C VAL A 69 -9.73 1.70 -15.86
N VAL A 70 -9.25 2.94 -16.03
CA VAL A 70 -8.88 3.46 -17.37
C VAL A 70 -7.72 2.66 -17.98
N PHE A 71 -6.67 2.37 -17.18
CA PHE A 71 -5.53 1.57 -17.64
C PHE A 71 -5.91 0.14 -18.01
N ASP A 72 -6.84 -0.47 -17.27
CA ASP A 72 -7.34 -1.81 -17.57
C ASP A 72 -8.04 -1.85 -18.94
N GLU A 73 -8.89 -0.87 -19.26
CA GLU A 73 -9.56 -0.79 -20.56
C GLU A 73 -8.59 -0.43 -21.70
N LEU A 74 -7.56 0.38 -21.46
CA LEU A 74 -6.46 0.62 -22.40
C LEU A 74 -5.68 -0.68 -22.69
N GLN A 75 -5.31 -1.43 -21.65
CA GLN A 75 -4.59 -2.70 -21.80
C GLN A 75 -5.43 -3.75 -22.55
N ARG A 76 -6.74 -3.76 -22.32
CA ARG A 76 -7.70 -4.62 -23.07
C ARG A 76 -7.97 -4.13 -24.48
N LYS A 77 -7.39 -3.01 -24.90
CA LYS A 77 -7.60 -2.37 -26.22
C LYS A 77 -9.05 -2.02 -26.51
N LYS A 78 -9.85 -1.77 -25.49
CA LYS A 78 -11.22 -1.26 -25.61
C LYS A 78 -11.26 0.27 -25.60
N LEU A 79 -10.16 0.90 -25.21
CA LEU A 79 -9.92 2.31 -25.17
C LEU A 79 -8.54 2.59 -25.77
N SER A 80 -8.38 3.77 -26.37
CA SER A 80 -7.09 4.29 -26.88
C SER A 80 -6.73 5.60 -26.18
N MET A 81 -5.43 5.86 -26.05
CA MET A 81 -4.92 7.15 -25.54
C MET A 81 -5.31 8.33 -26.45
N ASP A 82 -5.60 8.06 -27.73
CA ASP A 82 -6.03 9.06 -28.72
C ASP A 82 -7.55 9.23 -28.82
N ASP A 83 -8.34 8.38 -28.15
CA ASP A 83 -9.79 8.57 -28.07
C ASP A 83 -10.11 9.89 -27.36
N GLU A 84 -11.19 10.53 -27.75
CA GLU A 84 -11.61 11.82 -27.22
C GLU A 84 -12.91 11.69 -26.43
N PHE A 85 -12.94 12.22 -25.22
CA PHE A 85 -14.16 12.30 -24.42
C PHE A 85 -14.67 13.74 -24.33
N PHE A 86 -15.98 13.85 -24.24
CA PHE A 86 -16.69 15.10 -24.17
C PHE A 86 -16.67 15.68 -22.76
N ILE A 87 -16.44 16.97 -22.64
CA ILE A 87 -16.55 17.70 -21.37
C ILE A 87 -17.99 18.14 -21.18
N SER A 88 -18.72 17.39 -20.39
CA SER A 88 -20.12 17.64 -20.07
C SER A 88 -20.30 18.87 -19.17
N GLU A 89 -21.54 19.34 -19.08
CA GLU A 89 -21.89 20.41 -18.12
C GLU A 89 -21.64 19.95 -16.68
N HIS A 90 -21.86 18.67 -16.36
CA HIS A 90 -21.58 18.08 -15.05
C HIS A 90 -20.07 18.11 -14.77
N ALA A 91 -19.21 17.60 -15.65
CA ALA A 91 -17.78 17.62 -15.51
C ALA A 91 -17.25 19.06 -15.34
N TRP A 92 -17.77 20.01 -16.13
CA TRP A 92 -17.38 21.40 -16.09
C TRP A 92 -17.84 22.12 -14.80
N LYS A 93 -19.07 21.86 -14.29
CA LYS A 93 -19.59 22.48 -13.05
C LYS A 93 -18.96 21.90 -11.79
N GLU A 94 -18.99 20.57 -11.67
CA GLU A 94 -18.58 19.88 -10.44
C GLU A 94 -17.06 19.69 -10.35
N GLY A 95 -16.39 19.57 -11.48
CA GLY A 95 -14.93 19.37 -11.54
C GLY A 95 -14.12 20.53 -12.06
N GLY A 96 -14.75 21.51 -12.71
CA GLY A 96 -14.08 22.65 -13.35
C GLY A 96 -13.71 23.76 -12.38
N ALA A 97 -13.24 24.88 -12.94
CA ALA A 97 -12.73 26.02 -12.18
C ALA A 97 -13.73 26.61 -11.19
N SER A 98 -15.02 26.58 -11.51
CA SER A 98 -16.10 27.10 -10.66
C SER A 98 -16.30 26.29 -9.36
N SER A 99 -15.87 25.03 -9.33
CA SER A 99 -16.00 24.18 -8.12
C SER A 99 -15.00 24.55 -7.00
N GLY A 100 -13.98 25.35 -7.32
CA GLY A 100 -12.89 25.66 -6.39
C GLY A 100 -11.93 24.51 -6.10
N GLY A 101 -12.16 23.35 -6.72
CA GLY A 101 -11.31 22.15 -6.59
C GLY A 101 -10.15 22.12 -7.59
N SER A 102 -9.46 20.99 -7.63
CA SER A 102 -8.41 20.74 -8.65
C SER A 102 -9.06 20.51 -10.02
N THR A 103 -8.58 21.20 -11.04
CA THR A 103 -9.14 21.17 -12.40
C THR A 103 -8.02 21.25 -13.45
N MET A 104 -8.23 20.67 -14.63
CA MET A 104 -7.36 20.92 -15.79
C MET A 104 -7.76 22.18 -16.57
N PHE A 105 -8.86 22.82 -16.20
CA PHE A 105 -9.48 23.92 -16.93
C PHE A 105 -9.98 23.51 -18.33
N ALA A 106 -10.64 22.36 -18.42
CA ALA A 106 -11.27 21.92 -19.65
C ALA A 106 -12.45 22.83 -20.03
N GLU A 107 -12.58 23.12 -21.31
CA GLU A 107 -13.67 23.98 -21.82
C GLU A 107 -14.97 23.18 -21.93
N LEU A 108 -16.08 23.79 -21.53
CA LEU A 108 -17.41 23.21 -21.69
C LEU A 108 -17.68 22.83 -23.14
N ASN A 109 -18.24 21.66 -23.39
CA ASN A 109 -18.56 21.12 -24.71
C ASN A 109 -17.33 20.83 -25.61
N SER A 110 -16.12 20.93 -25.07
CA SER A 110 -14.92 20.49 -25.81
C SER A 110 -14.76 18.97 -25.78
N LYS A 111 -13.89 18.48 -26.65
CA LYS A 111 -13.42 17.09 -26.63
C LYS A 111 -11.95 17.08 -26.22
N VAL A 112 -11.58 16.17 -25.32
CA VAL A 112 -10.23 16.05 -24.78
C VAL A 112 -9.76 14.61 -24.91
N LYS A 113 -8.52 14.41 -25.37
CA LYS A 113 -7.92 13.08 -25.49
C LYS A 113 -7.80 12.40 -24.13
N VAL A 114 -7.99 11.09 -24.11
CA VAL A 114 -7.80 10.24 -22.92
C VAL A 114 -6.41 10.43 -22.33
N SER A 115 -5.38 10.56 -23.16
CA SER A 115 -4.00 10.85 -22.72
C SER A 115 -3.85 12.14 -21.92
N ASP A 116 -4.58 13.20 -22.29
CA ASP A 116 -4.52 14.50 -21.59
C ASP A 116 -5.38 14.47 -20.32
N LEU A 117 -6.55 13.82 -20.37
CA LEU A 117 -7.38 13.59 -19.21
C LEU A 117 -6.62 12.79 -18.12
N LEU A 118 -5.93 11.71 -18.51
CA LEU A 118 -5.11 10.91 -17.59
C LEU A 118 -3.98 11.73 -16.96
N ARG A 119 -3.24 12.51 -17.77
CA ARG A 119 -2.18 13.38 -17.22
C ARG A 119 -2.76 14.37 -16.21
N SER A 120 -3.87 15.00 -16.54
CA SER A 120 -4.55 15.90 -15.62
C SER A 120 -4.93 15.20 -14.30
N VAL A 121 -5.55 14.02 -14.35
CA VAL A 121 -5.96 13.26 -13.16
C VAL A 121 -4.75 12.90 -12.30
N ILE A 122 -3.67 12.45 -12.91
CA ILE A 122 -2.47 11.95 -12.24
C ILE A 122 -1.64 13.11 -11.68
N VAL A 123 -1.25 14.06 -12.52
CA VAL A 123 -0.30 15.13 -12.20
C VAL A 123 -0.96 16.21 -11.33
N GLN A 124 -2.06 16.79 -11.83
CA GLN A 124 -2.74 17.94 -11.23
C GLN A 124 -3.91 17.54 -10.33
N SER A 125 -4.42 16.29 -10.45
CA SER A 125 -5.61 15.86 -9.72
C SER A 125 -6.93 16.43 -10.27
N GLY A 126 -7.02 16.74 -11.58
CA GLY A 126 -8.19 17.36 -12.21
C GLY A 126 -9.48 16.58 -11.96
N ASN A 127 -10.47 17.23 -11.35
CA ASN A 127 -11.79 16.64 -11.12
C ASN A 127 -12.62 16.59 -12.40
N ASP A 128 -12.58 17.67 -13.19
CA ASP A 128 -13.19 17.73 -14.52
C ASP A 128 -12.72 16.59 -15.43
N ALA A 129 -11.42 16.31 -15.43
CA ALA A 129 -10.86 15.20 -16.19
C ALA A 129 -11.30 13.84 -15.66
N ALA A 130 -11.39 13.65 -14.33
CA ALA A 130 -11.84 12.39 -13.75
C ALA A 130 -13.31 12.10 -14.07
N ILE A 131 -14.18 13.13 -13.98
CA ILE A 131 -15.60 13.02 -14.34
C ILE A 131 -15.74 12.73 -15.84
N ALA A 132 -15.00 13.45 -16.71
CA ALA A 132 -15.04 13.24 -18.15
C ALA A 132 -14.60 11.81 -18.54
N LEU A 133 -13.57 11.24 -17.89
CA LEU A 133 -13.18 9.84 -18.07
C LEU A 133 -14.30 8.89 -17.66
N ALA A 134 -14.91 9.11 -16.50
CA ALA A 134 -16.00 8.26 -15.99
C ALA A 134 -17.22 8.29 -16.90
N GLU A 135 -17.67 9.46 -17.31
CA GLU A 135 -18.82 9.63 -18.21
C GLU A 135 -18.53 9.08 -19.60
N GLY A 136 -17.34 9.35 -20.16
CA GLY A 136 -16.95 8.88 -21.47
C GLY A 136 -16.85 7.35 -21.55
N MET A 137 -16.41 6.68 -20.48
CA MET A 137 -16.29 5.22 -20.45
C MET A 137 -17.58 4.51 -20.09
N ALA A 138 -18.34 5.04 -19.14
CA ALA A 138 -19.47 4.34 -18.53
C ALA A 138 -20.83 5.06 -18.70
N GLY A 139 -20.84 6.22 -19.34
CA GLY A 139 -22.03 7.05 -19.53
C GLY A 139 -22.45 7.85 -18.29
N SER A 140 -21.99 7.47 -17.09
CA SER A 140 -22.24 8.21 -15.85
C SER A 140 -21.23 7.86 -14.76
N GLU A 141 -20.99 8.77 -13.80
CA GLU A 141 -20.13 8.49 -12.62
C GLU A 141 -20.62 7.32 -11.77
N PRO A 142 -21.93 7.15 -11.46
CA PRO A 142 -22.40 6.00 -10.70
C PRO A 142 -22.11 4.65 -11.38
N THR A 143 -22.25 4.57 -12.71
CA THR A 143 -21.92 3.35 -13.47
C THR A 143 -20.42 3.10 -13.41
N PHE A 144 -19.59 4.13 -13.54
CA PHE A 144 -18.15 4.04 -13.43
C PHE A 144 -17.71 3.63 -12.01
N ALA A 145 -18.35 4.15 -10.97
CA ALA A 145 -18.10 3.74 -9.59
C ALA A 145 -18.38 2.24 -9.38
N GLY A 146 -19.37 1.68 -10.08
CA GLY A 146 -19.60 0.23 -10.14
C GLY A 146 -18.39 -0.52 -10.68
N MET A 147 -17.74 -0.02 -11.76
CA MET A 147 -16.50 -0.60 -12.30
C MET A 147 -15.35 -0.48 -11.31
N MET A 148 -15.21 0.67 -10.62
CA MET A 148 -14.20 0.86 -9.57
C MET A 148 -14.36 -0.17 -8.45
N ASN A 149 -15.57 -0.41 -7.95
CA ASN A 149 -15.85 -1.37 -6.88
C ASN A 149 -15.69 -2.83 -7.34
N GLN A 150 -15.99 -3.15 -8.59
CA GLN A 150 -15.71 -4.46 -9.15
C GLN A 150 -14.20 -4.71 -9.15
N LEU A 151 -13.40 -3.80 -9.69
CA LEU A 151 -11.94 -3.92 -9.71
C LEU A 151 -11.37 -3.97 -8.28
N ALA A 152 -11.90 -3.16 -7.35
CA ALA A 152 -11.50 -3.20 -5.94
C ALA A 152 -11.67 -4.60 -5.33
N THR A 153 -12.80 -5.24 -5.61
CA THR A 153 -13.07 -6.62 -5.18
C THR A 153 -12.09 -7.62 -5.80
N GLU A 154 -11.84 -7.50 -7.11
CA GLU A 154 -10.94 -8.40 -7.86
C GLU A 154 -9.49 -8.34 -7.33
N ILE A 155 -9.03 -7.15 -6.92
CA ILE A 155 -7.66 -6.98 -6.39
C ILE A 155 -7.57 -7.12 -4.88
N GLY A 156 -8.68 -7.40 -4.19
CA GLY A 156 -8.71 -7.70 -2.75
C GLY A 156 -8.77 -6.48 -1.82
N MET A 157 -9.29 -5.34 -2.29
CA MET A 157 -9.54 -4.15 -1.46
C MET A 157 -10.86 -4.32 -0.69
N THR A 158 -10.80 -5.04 0.41
CA THR A 158 -12.02 -5.43 1.17
C THR A 158 -12.56 -4.35 2.12
N GLY A 159 -11.78 -3.31 2.36
CA GLY A 159 -12.12 -2.18 3.23
C GLY A 159 -12.41 -0.89 2.45
N SER A 160 -12.80 -0.99 1.17
CA SER A 160 -12.99 0.18 0.30
C SER A 160 -14.34 0.15 -0.39
N ASN A 161 -14.91 1.34 -0.60
CA ASN A 161 -16.09 1.57 -1.43
C ASN A 161 -15.96 2.92 -2.14
N PHE A 162 -16.22 2.94 -3.45
CA PHE A 162 -16.14 4.11 -4.30
C PHE A 162 -17.53 4.49 -4.80
N VAL A 163 -17.87 5.77 -4.76
CA VAL A 163 -19.17 6.29 -5.24
C VAL A 163 -19.03 7.36 -6.31
N ASN A 164 -17.82 7.92 -6.47
CA ASN A 164 -17.49 8.87 -7.53
C ASN A 164 -16.04 8.68 -8.02
N SER A 165 -15.74 9.26 -9.18
CA SER A 165 -14.44 9.16 -9.85
C SER A 165 -13.37 10.08 -9.26
N THR A 166 -13.78 11.08 -8.47
CA THR A 166 -12.95 12.21 -8.06
C THR A 166 -12.35 12.06 -6.67
N GLY A 167 -13.01 11.32 -5.79
CA GLY A 167 -12.69 11.32 -4.36
C GLY A 167 -13.26 12.54 -3.61
N LEU A 168 -14.23 13.24 -4.18
CA LEU A 168 -14.99 14.26 -3.47
C LEU A 168 -15.77 13.62 -2.32
N PRO A 169 -16.00 14.36 -1.24
CA PRO A 169 -16.64 13.84 -0.03
C PRO A 169 -18.03 13.23 -0.30
N ASP A 170 -18.21 12.01 0.18
CA ASP A 170 -19.50 11.32 0.25
C ASP A 170 -19.45 10.36 1.44
N PRO A 171 -20.50 10.24 2.26
CA PRO A 171 -20.50 9.40 3.46
C PRO A 171 -20.31 7.91 3.17
N ASN A 172 -20.57 7.47 1.94
CA ASN A 172 -20.38 6.09 1.50
C ASN A 172 -19.04 5.86 0.79
N GLN A 173 -18.20 6.90 0.62
CA GLN A 173 -16.90 6.78 -0.03
C GLN A 173 -15.80 6.64 1.02
N TYR A 174 -15.20 5.47 1.09
CA TYR A 174 -14.13 5.18 2.05
C TYR A 174 -13.10 4.21 1.46
N SER A 175 -11.94 4.21 2.07
CA SER A 175 -10.86 3.25 1.80
C SER A 175 -10.03 3.05 3.07
N THR A 176 -9.00 2.21 3.00
CA THR A 176 -8.03 2.00 4.07
C THR A 176 -6.61 2.26 3.57
N ALA A 177 -5.67 2.50 4.49
CA ALA A 177 -4.27 2.68 4.11
C ALA A 177 -3.69 1.41 3.46
N ARG A 178 -4.10 0.23 3.93
CA ARG A 178 -3.73 -1.05 3.31
C ARG A 178 -4.27 -1.18 1.89
N ASP A 179 -5.54 -0.92 1.68
CA ASP A 179 -6.17 -1.06 0.37
C ASP A 179 -5.54 -0.11 -0.65
N LEU A 180 -5.24 1.13 -0.26
CA LEU A 180 -4.53 2.06 -1.13
C LEU A 180 -3.11 1.58 -1.47
N ALA A 181 -2.42 0.89 -0.56
CA ALA A 181 -1.12 0.27 -0.85
C ALA A 181 -1.26 -0.93 -1.80
N VAL A 182 -2.31 -1.75 -1.66
CA VAL A 182 -2.66 -2.83 -2.58
C VAL A 182 -2.94 -2.29 -3.98
N LEU A 183 -3.74 -1.21 -4.08
CA LEU A 183 -4.04 -0.54 -5.35
C LEU A 183 -2.79 0.02 -6.01
N ALA A 184 -1.91 0.67 -5.24
CA ALA A 184 -0.64 1.17 -5.76
C ALA A 184 0.25 0.02 -6.29
N ARG A 185 0.34 -1.08 -5.55
CA ARG A 185 1.07 -2.28 -5.98
C ARG A 185 0.50 -2.85 -7.27
N PHE A 186 -0.82 -2.92 -7.38
CA PHE A 186 -1.51 -3.38 -8.59
C PHE A 186 -1.19 -2.48 -9.80
N LEU A 187 -1.30 -1.15 -9.66
CA LEU A 187 -0.99 -0.20 -10.73
C LEU A 187 0.44 -0.38 -11.25
N ILE A 188 1.42 -0.52 -10.36
CA ILE A 188 2.83 -0.69 -10.72
C ILE A 188 3.06 -2.03 -11.44
N ALA A 189 2.42 -3.10 -10.96
CA ALA A 189 2.62 -4.45 -11.49
C ALA A 189 1.94 -4.68 -12.83
N GLN A 190 0.70 -4.19 -12.99
CA GLN A 190 -0.13 -4.50 -14.16
C GLN A 190 0.07 -3.54 -15.32
N PHE A 191 0.42 -2.28 -15.03
CA PHE A 191 0.44 -1.22 -16.06
C PHE A 191 1.80 -0.50 -16.16
N PRO A 192 2.92 -1.24 -16.28
CA PRO A 192 4.25 -0.62 -16.28
C PRO A 192 4.46 0.34 -17.45
N GLU A 193 3.79 0.17 -18.58
CA GLU A 193 3.90 1.06 -19.74
C GLU A 193 3.25 2.44 -19.48
N TYR A 194 2.17 2.49 -18.68
CA TYR A 194 1.48 3.75 -18.34
C TYR A 194 1.98 4.36 -17.04
N TYR A 195 2.69 3.58 -16.22
CA TYR A 195 3.12 4.01 -14.89
C TYR A 195 4.03 5.24 -14.91
N SER A 196 4.79 5.44 -15.98
CA SER A 196 5.70 6.59 -16.12
C SER A 196 5.01 7.95 -16.00
N ILE A 197 3.70 8.04 -16.29
CA ILE A 197 2.92 9.29 -16.16
C ILE A 197 2.91 9.81 -14.72
N PHE A 198 2.98 8.91 -13.72
CA PHE A 198 3.02 9.31 -12.30
C PHE A 198 4.30 10.08 -11.92
N ALA A 199 5.38 9.90 -12.69
CA ALA A 199 6.65 10.57 -12.49
C ALA A 199 6.79 11.88 -13.29
N GLU A 200 5.81 12.23 -14.12
CA GLU A 200 5.83 13.50 -14.86
C GLU A 200 5.81 14.68 -13.87
N PRO A 201 6.79 15.60 -13.91
CA PRO A 201 6.87 16.70 -12.94
C PRO A 201 5.78 17.76 -13.16
N GLU A 202 5.31 17.87 -14.37
CA GLU A 202 4.32 18.87 -14.77
C GLU A 202 3.53 18.43 -16.00
N PHE A 203 2.40 19.06 -16.20
CA PHE A 203 1.53 18.90 -17.34
C PHE A 203 1.04 20.29 -17.81
N THR A 204 1.06 20.54 -19.11
CA THR A 204 0.58 21.82 -19.67
C THR A 204 -0.68 21.57 -20.50
N TRP A 205 -1.77 22.22 -20.14
CA TRP A 205 -3.04 22.21 -20.87
C TRP A 205 -3.50 23.65 -21.15
N ASN A 206 -3.95 23.92 -22.38
CA ASN A 206 -4.39 25.26 -22.79
C ASN A 206 -3.43 26.40 -22.36
N LYS A 207 -2.12 26.17 -22.49
CA LYS A 207 -1.05 27.10 -22.06
C LYS A 207 -0.96 27.30 -20.54
N ILE A 208 -1.71 26.55 -19.75
CA ILE A 208 -1.64 26.57 -18.29
C ILE A 208 -0.71 25.43 -17.86
N ARG A 209 0.43 25.80 -17.30
CA ARG A 209 1.37 24.86 -16.68
C ARG A 209 0.85 24.45 -15.31
N GLN A 210 0.84 23.15 -15.04
CA GLN A 210 0.33 22.54 -13.82
C GLN A 210 1.38 21.58 -13.25
N GLU A 211 1.86 21.86 -12.05
CA GLU A 211 2.90 21.05 -11.39
C GLU A 211 2.32 19.79 -10.75
N ASN A 212 3.14 18.74 -10.66
CA ASN A 212 2.75 17.52 -9.96
C ASN A 212 2.51 17.82 -8.47
N ARG A 213 1.36 17.43 -7.97
CA ARG A 213 0.97 17.61 -6.56
C ARG A 213 1.84 16.82 -5.58
N ASN A 214 2.54 15.79 -6.06
CA ASN A 214 3.52 15.03 -5.28
C ASN A 214 4.92 15.64 -5.42
N SER A 215 5.23 16.61 -4.59
CA SER A 215 6.54 17.29 -4.61
C SER A 215 7.76 16.39 -4.38
N LEU A 216 7.56 15.13 -3.90
CA LEU A 216 8.66 14.21 -3.68
C LEU A 216 9.26 13.67 -4.99
N VAL A 217 8.52 13.73 -6.10
CA VAL A 217 8.98 13.27 -7.43
C VAL A 217 10.25 14.01 -7.85
N GLU A 218 10.36 15.30 -7.55
CA GLU A 218 11.52 16.14 -7.92
C GLU A 218 12.67 16.13 -6.89
N MET A 219 12.51 15.45 -5.75
CA MET A 219 13.51 15.48 -4.67
C MET A 219 14.73 14.58 -4.90
N GLY A 220 14.79 13.80 -5.99
CA GLY A 220 15.92 12.92 -6.28
C GLY A 220 16.12 11.78 -5.27
N ILE A 221 15.08 11.40 -4.53
CA ILE A 221 15.09 10.31 -3.53
C ILE A 221 14.52 9.00 -4.05
N GLY A 222 14.39 8.87 -5.38
CA GLY A 222 13.87 7.67 -6.04
C GLY A 222 12.35 7.56 -6.07
N VAL A 223 11.61 8.61 -5.67
CA VAL A 223 10.15 8.66 -5.75
C VAL A 223 9.71 8.83 -7.20
N ASP A 224 8.81 7.95 -7.65
CA ASP A 224 8.29 7.93 -9.03
C ASP A 224 6.75 7.87 -9.12
N GLY A 225 6.07 8.25 -8.05
CA GLY A 225 4.60 8.29 -7.95
C GLY A 225 4.13 8.44 -6.52
N LEU A 226 2.83 8.37 -6.26
CA LEU A 226 1.70 8.23 -7.14
C LEU A 226 0.71 9.42 -7.02
N LYS A 227 0.06 9.57 -5.83
CA LYS A 227 -1.09 10.47 -5.71
C LYS A 227 -1.20 11.10 -4.34
N THR A 228 -1.62 12.37 -4.33
CA THR A 228 -1.96 13.11 -3.13
C THR A 228 -3.49 13.28 -3.00
N GLY A 229 -3.97 13.48 -1.78
CA GLY A 229 -5.35 13.79 -1.48
C GLY A 229 -5.45 14.84 -0.38
N HIS A 230 -6.55 15.60 -0.38
CA HIS A 230 -6.90 16.52 0.70
C HIS A 230 -8.40 16.82 0.65
N THR A 231 -9.03 16.79 1.81
CA THR A 231 -10.29 17.46 2.13
C THR A 231 -10.16 18.09 3.51
N GLU A 232 -11.02 19.05 3.83
CA GLU A 232 -11.04 19.68 5.17
C GLU A 232 -11.24 18.64 6.29
N ALA A 233 -12.14 17.67 6.07
CA ALA A 233 -12.47 16.65 7.06
C ALA A 233 -11.37 15.58 7.20
N ALA A 234 -10.82 15.13 6.08
CA ALA A 234 -9.85 14.04 6.03
C ALA A 234 -8.41 14.48 6.36
N GLY A 235 -8.08 15.75 6.13
CA GLY A 235 -6.72 16.25 6.17
C GLY A 235 -5.93 15.88 4.92
N TYR A 236 -4.61 16.00 4.99
CA TYR A 236 -3.70 15.75 3.86
C TYR A 236 -3.27 14.29 3.83
N GLY A 237 -3.28 13.68 2.64
CA GLY A 237 -2.85 12.31 2.41
C GLY A 237 -1.97 12.17 1.18
N THR A 238 -1.25 11.05 1.11
CA THR A 238 -0.44 10.69 -0.06
C THR A 238 -0.23 9.19 -0.15
N VAL A 239 -0.21 8.70 -1.37
CA VAL A 239 0.35 7.40 -1.75
C VAL A 239 1.63 7.66 -2.51
N VAL A 240 2.74 7.09 -2.06
CA VAL A 240 4.09 7.30 -2.62
C VAL A 240 4.67 5.95 -3.00
N SER A 241 5.33 5.89 -4.16
CA SER A 241 6.23 4.80 -4.51
C SER A 241 7.65 5.33 -4.62
N THR A 242 8.61 4.60 -4.07
CA THR A 242 10.03 4.92 -4.20
C THR A 242 10.81 3.69 -4.63
N LYS A 243 11.76 3.89 -5.55
CA LYS A 243 12.72 2.87 -5.98
C LYS A 243 14.11 3.31 -5.54
N ALA A 244 14.57 2.79 -4.43
CA ALA A 244 15.86 3.13 -3.84
C ALA A 244 16.51 1.91 -3.19
N GLY A 245 17.85 1.82 -3.24
CA GLY A 245 18.59 0.71 -2.63
C GLY A 245 18.32 -0.66 -3.27
N GLY A 246 17.95 -0.70 -4.55
CA GLY A 246 17.63 -1.94 -5.26
C GLY A 246 16.22 -2.49 -4.98
N ARG A 247 15.40 -1.77 -4.21
CA ARG A 247 14.04 -2.16 -3.81
C ARG A 247 13.03 -1.10 -4.19
N ARG A 248 11.77 -1.53 -4.33
CA ARG A 248 10.63 -0.63 -4.41
C ARG A 248 9.79 -0.73 -3.13
N LEU A 249 9.48 0.43 -2.56
CA LEU A 249 8.58 0.54 -1.41
C LEU A 249 7.37 1.38 -1.80
N ILE A 250 6.23 1.06 -1.18
CA ILE A 250 4.99 1.82 -1.29
C ILE A 250 4.65 2.35 0.10
N ALA A 251 4.46 3.66 0.22
CA ALA A 251 4.04 4.30 1.45
C ALA A 251 2.67 4.96 1.27
N VAL A 252 1.78 4.74 2.22
CA VAL A 252 0.50 5.45 2.33
C VAL A 252 0.51 6.19 3.65
N LEU A 253 0.23 7.49 3.63
CA LEU A 253 0.06 8.30 4.83
C LEU A 253 -1.17 9.18 4.67
N HIS A 254 -1.97 9.32 5.73
CA HIS A 254 -3.17 10.14 5.68
C HIS A 254 -3.49 10.78 7.04
N GLY A 255 -4.23 11.90 7.01
CA GLY A 255 -4.66 12.62 8.19
C GLY A 255 -3.65 13.64 8.73
N MET A 256 -2.69 14.11 7.91
CA MET A 256 -1.79 15.20 8.25
C MET A 256 -2.47 16.57 8.19
N LYS A 257 -1.89 17.56 8.86
CA LYS A 257 -2.49 18.90 9.03
C LYS A 257 -2.14 19.87 7.92
N SER A 258 -1.10 19.60 7.11
CA SER A 258 -0.65 20.51 6.06
C SER A 258 0.05 19.77 4.91
N MET A 259 0.21 20.46 3.77
CA MET A 259 1.01 19.95 2.63
C MET A 259 2.47 19.72 3.01
N SER A 260 3.06 20.62 3.81
CA SER A 260 4.45 20.48 4.26
C SER A 260 4.63 19.27 5.19
N GLU A 261 3.71 19.07 6.13
CA GLU A 261 3.71 17.92 7.03
C GLU A 261 3.56 16.62 6.25
N ARG A 262 2.65 16.57 5.25
CA ARG A 262 2.49 15.42 4.34
C ARG A 262 3.80 15.07 3.62
N ALA A 263 4.45 16.06 3.02
CA ALA A 263 5.70 15.85 2.29
C ALA A 263 6.83 15.40 3.23
N GLU A 264 6.94 16.02 4.41
CA GLU A 264 7.96 15.67 5.42
C GLU A 264 7.78 14.24 5.95
N GLU A 265 6.56 13.89 6.39
CA GLU A 265 6.27 12.56 6.93
C GLU A 265 6.44 11.46 5.87
N ALA A 266 6.00 11.71 4.63
CA ALA A 266 6.22 10.76 3.54
C ALA A 266 7.73 10.57 3.24
N ARG A 267 8.51 11.66 3.17
CA ARG A 267 9.96 11.59 3.01
C ARG A 267 10.64 10.82 4.15
N LYS A 268 10.24 11.07 5.40
CA LYS A 268 10.77 10.34 6.57
C LYS A 268 10.48 8.84 6.45
N LEU A 269 9.24 8.46 6.14
CA LEU A 269 8.83 7.06 6.08
C LEU A 269 9.57 6.30 4.97
N VAL A 270 9.63 6.85 3.75
CA VAL A 270 10.35 6.18 2.65
C VAL A 270 11.87 6.12 2.90
N THR A 271 12.45 7.16 3.50
CA THR A 271 13.88 7.18 3.85
C THR A 271 14.19 6.14 4.93
N TRP A 272 13.35 6.05 5.95
CA TRP A 272 13.49 5.04 6.99
C TRP A 272 13.36 3.62 6.39
N GLY A 273 12.36 3.39 5.56
CA GLY A 273 12.15 2.09 4.91
C GLY A 273 13.31 1.65 4.02
N THR A 274 13.95 2.58 3.31
CA THR A 274 15.07 2.27 2.42
C THR A 274 16.39 2.03 3.14
N ARG A 275 16.57 2.59 4.35
CA ARG A 275 17.84 2.57 5.09
C ARG A 275 17.79 1.78 6.38
N GLY A 276 16.60 1.60 6.95
CA GLY A 276 16.40 1.10 8.32
C GLY A 276 16.50 -0.41 8.49
N PHE A 277 16.55 -1.19 7.40
CA PHE A 277 16.48 -2.64 7.45
C PHE A 277 17.71 -3.32 6.83
N GLU A 278 18.02 -4.49 7.38
CA GLU A 278 18.82 -5.53 6.74
C GLU A 278 17.88 -6.60 6.23
N LEU A 279 18.16 -7.15 5.04
CA LEU A 279 17.39 -8.25 4.48
C LEU A 279 18.11 -9.56 4.74
N ILE A 280 17.39 -10.52 5.32
CA ILE A 280 17.85 -11.88 5.52
C ILE A 280 16.96 -12.79 4.67
N PRO A 281 17.46 -13.37 3.55
CA PRO A 281 16.71 -14.31 2.74
C PRO A 281 16.41 -15.58 3.56
N VAL A 282 15.12 -16.00 3.63
CA VAL A 282 14.72 -17.17 4.42
C VAL A 282 14.01 -18.21 3.58
N TYR A 283 13.02 -17.81 2.81
CA TYR A 283 12.26 -18.72 1.96
C TYR A 283 12.30 -18.27 0.51
N PRO A 284 12.90 -19.07 -0.40
CA PRO A 284 12.78 -18.80 -1.82
C PRO A 284 11.33 -18.97 -2.30
N ASP A 285 11.04 -18.37 -3.47
CA ASP A 285 9.74 -18.45 -4.10
C ASP A 285 9.21 -19.88 -4.20
N GLY A 286 7.91 -20.06 -3.91
CA GLY A 286 7.24 -21.35 -3.91
C GLY A 286 7.60 -22.28 -2.74
N LYS A 287 8.51 -21.89 -1.84
CA LYS A 287 8.83 -22.69 -0.64
C LYS A 287 7.69 -22.62 0.39
N VAL A 288 7.24 -23.79 0.84
CA VAL A 288 6.24 -23.90 1.91
C VAL A 288 6.83 -23.40 3.23
N VAL A 289 6.15 -22.43 3.84
CA VAL A 289 6.51 -21.81 5.13
C VAL A 289 5.85 -22.56 6.29
N ALA A 290 4.58 -22.95 6.11
CA ALA A 290 3.77 -23.64 7.11
C ALA A 290 2.62 -24.39 6.41
N PHE A 291 1.80 -25.10 7.21
CA PHE A 291 0.59 -25.75 6.74
C PHE A 291 -0.64 -25.19 7.46
N ALA A 292 -1.74 -25.06 6.74
CA ALA A 292 -3.04 -24.69 7.30
C ALA A 292 -4.02 -25.86 7.17
N ASN A 293 -4.74 -26.18 8.25
CA ASN A 293 -5.74 -27.24 8.27
C ASN A 293 -6.94 -26.91 7.39
N VAL A 294 -7.42 -27.87 6.61
CA VAL A 294 -8.61 -27.76 5.76
C VAL A 294 -9.67 -28.76 6.25
N TYR A 295 -10.73 -28.24 6.85
CA TYR A 295 -11.81 -29.03 7.38
C TYR A 295 -12.73 -29.56 6.27
N GLY A 296 -12.88 -30.87 6.18
CA GLY A 296 -13.70 -31.51 5.15
C GLY A 296 -13.13 -31.43 3.74
N GLY A 297 -11.85 -31.07 3.61
CA GLY A 297 -11.14 -31.04 2.33
C GLY A 297 -10.67 -32.42 1.89
N LYS A 298 -10.45 -32.60 0.58
CA LYS A 298 -9.85 -33.82 0.03
C LYS A 298 -8.48 -34.07 0.65
N GLU A 299 -7.68 -33.00 0.77
CA GLU A 299 -6.45 -32.97 1.55
C GLU A 299 -6.70 -32.34 2.93
N PRO A 300 -6.09 -32.89 4.02
CA PRO A 300 -6.29 -32.38 5.39
C PRO A 300 -5.68 -31.03 5.63
N GLU A 301 -4.68 -30.68 4.85
CA GLU A 301 -3.87 -29.47 5.00
C GLU A 301 -3.51 -28.90 3.63
N VAL A 302 -3.25 -27.61 3.60
CA VAL A 302 -2.68 -26.91 2.43
C VAL A 302 -1.38 -26.22 2.84
N GLY A 303 -0.35 -26.34 2.01
CA GLY A 303 0.90 -25.60 2.19
C GLY A 303 0.68 -24.10 2.01
N LEU A 304 1.34 -23.29 2.83
CA LEU A 304 1.33 -21.85 2.76
C LEU A 304 2.64 -21.35 2.17
N VAL A 305 2.56 -20.50 1.14
CA VAL A 305 3.70 -19.93 0.42
C VAL A 305 3.59 -18.40 0.35
N GLY A 306 4.72 -17.70 0.14
CA GLY A 306 4.73 -16.29 -0.24
C GLY A 306 4.45 -16.09 -1.74
N LYS A 307 4.26 -14.85 -2.15
CA LYS A 307 4.39 -14.43 -3.56
C LYS A 307 5.80 -13.89 -3.76
N GLY A 308 6.65 -14.67 -4.43
CA GLY A 308 8.08 -14.43 -4.54
C GLY A 308 8.86 -14.87 -3.29
N ASN A 309 10.12 -14.45 -3.20
CA ASN A 309 10.96 -14.74 -2.03
C ASN A 309 10.40 -14.06 -0.77
N ILE A 310 10.49 -14.75 0.36
CA ILE A 310 10.25 -14.14 1.67
C ILE A 310 11.60 -13.83 2.30
N ASP A 311 11.92 -12.54 2.36
CA ASP A 311 13.04 -12.00 3.09
C ASP A 311 12.56 -11.50 4.46
N LEU A 312 13.36 -11.66 5.49
CA LEU A 312 13.11 -11.01 6.77
C LEU A 312 13.75 -9.62 6.75
N PHE A 313 12.94 -8.62 7.08
CA PHE A 313 13.36 -7.24 7.22
C PHE A 313 13.70 -6.99 8.69
N VAL A 314 14.98 -7.14 9.01
CA VAL A 314 15.46 -6.93 10.38
C VAL A 314 15.86 -5.47 10.55
N PRO A 315 15.26 -4.73 11.50
CA PRO A 315 15.69 -3.37 11.78
C PRO A 315 17.17 -3.33 12.16
N LYS A 316 17.96 -2.44 11.55
CA LYS A 316 19.39 -2.29 11.83
C LYS A 316 19.61 -1.96 13.29
N GLY A 317 20.51 -2.69 13.93
CA GLY A 317 20.82 -2.52 15.35
C GLY A 317 19.81 -3.15 16.31
N ALA A 318 18.81 -3.88 15.83
CA ALA A 318 17.90 -4.62 16.68
C ALA A 318 18.60 -5.82 17.32
N THR A 319 18.35 -6.03 18.62
CA THR A 319 18.78 -7.21 19.39
C THR A 319 17.57 -8.08 19.71
N ASN A 320 17.76 -9.39 19.96
CA ASN A 320 16.67 -10.35 20.22
C ASN A 320 15.63 -10.45 19.09
N CYS A 321 16.13 -10.56 17.88
CA CYS A 321 15.37 -10.50 16.64
C CYS A 321 16.00 -11.49 15.64
N PRO A 322 15.22 -12.14 14.75
CA PRO A 322 13.76 -12.18 14.72
C PRO A 322 13.18 -13.44 15.39
N THR A 323 11.95 -13.36 15.91
CA THR A 323 11.06 -14.51 16.09
C THR A 323 9.91 -14.40 15.09
N ALA A 324 9.32 -15.54 14.69
CA ALA A 324 8.27 -15.52 13.68
C ALA A 324 7.13 -16.49 14.03
N THR A 325 5.89 -16.08 13.74
CA THR A 325 4.69 -16.91 13.87
C THR A 325 3.85 -16.82 12.62
N VAL A 326 3.22 -17.94 12.25
CA VAL A 326 2.21 -17.98 11.19
C VAL A 326 0.82 -17.96 11.81
N THR A 327 -0.03 -17.04 11.33
CA THR A 327 -1.43 -16.95 11.74
C THR A 327 -2.35 -17.10 10.53
N TYR A 328 -3.48 -17.82 10.72
CA TYR A 328 -4.53 -17.94 9.71
C TYR A 328 -5.89 -18.11 10.36
N LYS A 329 -6.97 -17.78 9.66
CA LYS A 329 -8.34 -18.06 10.09
C LYS A 329 -8.67 -19.53 9.79
N GLY A 330 -8.52 -20.41 10.76
CA GLY A 330 -8.70 -21.83 10.58
C GLY A 330 -9.81 -22.44 11.42
N PRO A 331 -10.19 -23.69 11.11
CA PRO A 331 -9.79 -24.42 9.91
C PRO A 331 -10.37 -23.82 8.64
N LEU A 332 -9.62 -23.90 7.52
CA LEU A 332 -10.10 -23.47 6.21
C LEU A 332 -11.25 -24.37 5.74
N ARG A 333 -12.15 -23.83 4.94
CA ARG A 333 -13.23 -24.59 4.30
C ARG A 333 -12.99 -24.72 2.80
N PRO A 334 -13.10 -25.93 2.22
CA PRO A 334 -12.96 -26.12 0.78
C PRO A 334 -14.17 -25.53 0.00
N PRO A 335 -14.00 -25.14 -1.27
CA PRO A 335 -12.76 -25.22 -2.02
C PRO A 335 -11.77 -24.13 -1.64
N VAL A 336 -10.50 -24.48 -1.42
CA VAL A 336 -9.38 -23.55 -1.28
C VAL A 336 -8.68 -23.49 -2.62
N LYS A 337 -8.43 -22.29 -3.15
CA LYS A 337 -7.78 -22.10 -4.43
C LYS A 337 -6.30 -21.75 -4.28
N ALA A 338 -5.46 -22.30 -5.13
CA ALA A 338 -4.06 -21.91 -5.23
C ALA A 338 -3.95 -20.39 -5.46
N GLY A 339 -3.05 -19.73 -4.73
CA GLY A 339 -2.89 -18.28 -4.77
C GLY A 339 -3.94 -17.50 -3.97
N GLN A 340 -4.92 -18.14 -3.33
CA GLN A 340 -5.81 -17.51 -2.37
C GLN A 340 -5.02 -17.11 -1.12
N GLN A 341 -5.15 -15.87 -0.68
CA GLN A 341 -4.59 -15.44 0.61
C GLN A 341 -5.36 -16.09 1.75
N VAL A 342 -4.67 -16.85 2.60
CA VAL A 342 -5.28 -17.61 3.68
C VAL A 342 -4.64 -17.37 5.05
N GLY A 343 -3.47 -16.74 5.10
CA GLY A 343 -2.77 -16.47 6.35
C GLY A 343 -1.73 -15.36 6.20
N GLN A 344 -0.92 -15.22 7.24
CA GLN A 344 0.20 -14.29 7.26
C GLN A 344 1.34 -14.80 8.17
N LEU A 345 2.57 -14.45 7.82
CA LEU A 345 3.76 -14.58 8.65
C LEU A 345 3.99 -13.27 9.40
N ASN A 346 3.96 -13.32 10.72
CA ASN A 346 4.28 -12.17 11.57
C ASN A 346 5.69 -12.35 12.10
N VAL A 347 6.54 -11.35 11.94
CA VAL A 347 7.90 -11.32 12.48
C VAL A 347 7.97 -10.31 13.61
N PHE A 348 8.59 -10.70 14.70
CA PHE A 348 8.70 -9.90 15.92
C PHE A 348 10.16 -9.59 16.22
N CYS A 349 10.40 -8.38 16.71
CA CYS A 349 11.63 -7.97 17.37
C CYS A 349 11.26 -7.37 18.72
N ASN A 350 11.80 -7.93 19.83
CA ASN A 350 11.44 -7.52 21.20
C ASN A 350 9.92 -7.46 21.45
N ASP A 351 9.19 -8.51 21.01
CA ASP A 351 7.74 -8.65 21.10
C ASP A 351 6.90 -7.63 20.29
N VAL A 352 7.56 -6.76 19.53
CA VAL A 352 6.89 -5.83 18.60
C VAL A 352 6.86 -6.44 17.20
N VAL A 353 5.69 -6.40 16.54
CA VAL A 353 5.55 -6.84 15.15
C VAL A 353 6.27 -5.85 14.24
N VAL A 354 7.33 -6.31 13.57
CA VAL A 354 8.14 -5.51 12.65
C VAL A 354 7.90 -5.84 11.18
N GLN A 355 7.18 -6.94 10.92
CA GLN A 355 6.88 -7.38 9.57
C GLN A 355 5.62 -8.25 9.56
N VAL A 356 4.76 -8.03 8.57
CA VAL A 356 3.60 -8.89 8.27
C VAL A 356 3.65 -9.25 6.80
N THR A 357 3.91 -10.52 6.48
CA THR A 357 3.98 -11.04 5.11
C THR A 357 2.75 -11.89 4.81
N PRO A 358 1.96 -11.57 3.77
CA PRO A 358 0.81 -12.39 3.39
C PRO A 358 1.25 -13.78 2.94
N LEU A 359 0.48 -14.81 3.32
CA LEU A 359 0.69 -16.18 2.88
C LEU A 359 -0.52 -16.68 2.08
N TYR A 360 -0.23 -17.47 1.07
CA TYR A 360 -1.18 -17.94 0.06
C TYR A 360 -1.20 -19.45 0.02
N ALA A 361 -2.33 -20.05 -0.35
CA ALA A 361 -2.44 -21.49 -0.58
C ALA A 361 -1.53 -21.90 -1.75
N ALA A 362 -0.69 -22.88 -1.56
CA ALA A 362 0.25 -23.38 -2.57
C ALA A 362 -0.45 -24.17 -3.68
N THR A 363 -1.54 -24.85 -3.33
CA THR A 363 -2.30 -25.76 -4.22
C THR A 363 -3.80 -25.59 -4.01
N ASP A 364 -4.58 -26.07 -4.98
CA ASP A 364 -6.02 -26.23 -4.82
C ASP A 364 -6.28 -27.35 -3.82
N VAL A 365 -7.31 -27.16 -2.97
CA VAL A 365 -7.90 -28.23 -2.14
C VAL A 365 -9.41 -28.28 -2.40
N GLU A 366 -9.86 -29.36 -3.01
CA GLU A 366 -11.27 -29.60 -3.28
C GLU A 366 -12.00 -30.13 -2.05
N GLN A 367 -13.34 -30.15 -2.12
CA GLN A 367 -14.16 -30.76 -1.08
C GLN A 367 -13.93 -32.27 -1.05
N GLY A 368 -13.71 -32.80 0.14
CA GLY A 368 -13.60 -34.25 0.37
C GLY A 368 -14.94 -34.95 0.32
N ASP A 369 -14.90 -36.29 0.30
CA ASP A 369 -16.08 -37.13 0.34
C ASP A 369 -16.79 -37.06 1.69
N ILE A 370 -17.98 -37.71 1.79
CA ILE A 370 -18.81 -37.71 2.99
C ILE A 370 -18.07 -38.37 4.16
N VAL A 371 -17.26 -39.38 3.89
CA VAL A 371 -16.52 -40.13 4.93
C VAL A 371 -15.46 -39.22 5.57
N ARG A 372 -14.75 -38.47 4.73
CA ARG A 372 -13.77 -37.48 5.18
C ARG A 372 -14.40 -36.35 6.01
N GLN A 373 -15.52 -35.78 5.53
CA GLN A 373 -16.26 -34.75 6.25
C GLN A 373 -16.78 -35.24 7.60
N ALA A 374 -17.33 -36.46 7.64
CA ALA A 374 -17.79 -37.10 8.91
C ALA A 374 -16.64 -37.35 9.87
N SER A 375 -15.47 -37.79 9.38
CA SER A 375 -14.27 -38.01 10.22
C SER A 375 -13.79 -36.69 10.84
N ASP A 376 -13.75 -35.61 10.07
CA ASP A 376 -13.30 -34.28 10.58
C ASP A 376 -14.35 -33.70 11.55
N ALA A 377 -15.66 -33.89 11.30
CA ALA A 377 -16.72 -33.52 12.23
C ALA A 377 -16.58 -34.25 13.58
N LEU A 378 -16.31 -35.54 13.56
CA LEU A 378 -16.10 -36.32 14.76
C LEU A 378 -14.84 -35.87 15.53
N LYS A 379 -13.74 -35.62 14.84
CA LYS A 379 -12.52 -35.07 15.45
C LYS A 379 -12.78 -33.73 16.13
N GLN A 380 -13.52 -32.84 15.46
CA GLN A 380 -13.84 -31.52 16.01
C GLN A 380 -14.77 -31.62 17.21
N LEU A 381 -15.73 -32.55 17.20
CA LEU A 381 -16.62 -32.79 18.33
C LEU A 381 -15.87 -33.33 19.56
N LEU A 382 -14.85 -34.16 19.35
CA LEU A 382 -14.10 -34.81 20.41
C LEU A 382 -12.90 -33.98 20.93
N LEU A 383 -12.28 -33.18 20.06
CA LEU A 383 -11.00 -32.48 20.31
C LEU A 383 -11.08 -30.96 20.13
N GLY A 384 -12.15 -30.42 19.56
CA GLY A 384 -12.26 -29.01 19.20
C GLY A 384 -12.43 -28.04 20.38
N TRP A 385 -12.39 -28.56 21.61
CA TRP A 385 -12.45 -27.78 22.87
C TRP A 385 -11.16 -27.89 23.69
N LEU A 386 -10.16 -28.61 23.19
CA LEU A 386 -8.78 -28.65 23.69
C LEU A 386 -7.90 -27.66 22.92
#